data_028e923adfeb632a3f04451f2a13b3c7
#
_entry.id   028e923adfeb632a3f04451f2a13b3c7
#
_cell.length_a   1.000
_cell.length_b   1.000
_cell.length_c   1.000
_cell.angle_alpha   90.00
_cell.angle_beta   90.00
_cell.angle_gamma   90.00
#
_symmetry.space_group_name_H-M   'P 1'
#
loop_
_entity.id
_entity.type
_entity.pdbx_description
1 polymer ?
#
loop_
_entity_poly.entity_id
_entity_poly.type
_entity_poly.pdbx_seq_one_letter_code
_entity_poly.pdbx_strand_id
1 'polypeptide(L)'
;MVIAAEVGRDMRPLLLLLMVAALAVPASATTYYVVVAGLGGEPDYEQRFTAAAKDLDRIFKATGSAAHVYVLSGAQATAAQFAQAMGEIARNAKPEDDFALILIGHGSFDGVAYKFNLVGPDLTAAEIATLCDHILARRQLIVDTSSASGGAMQVLERPGRAVIAATKSGTEKNATVFARYWVEALQDPAADTDKSDSISALEAFNYATKKTAAFYESQKRLATEHAVFNDTGHGEPVRQSGNGQGTLLASFALLRLGTSRQAANDPAKRALLEKKDELEQKIDTLKYQKAAMDPDDYKKQLTEALVELAKVQEELDK
;
A
#
# COMPACT_ATOMS: atom_id res chain seq x y z
N MET A 1 -71.43 51.45 30.99
CA MET A 1 -71.34 50.00 30.88
C MET A 1 -70.79 49.69 29.52
N VAL A 2 -69.48 49.58 29.40
CA VAL A 2 -68.79 49.35 28.12
C VAL A 2 -67.76 48.25 28.39
N ILE A 3 -67.88 47.16 27.63
CA ILE A 3 -67.06 46.03 27.74
C ILE A 3 -65.86 46.25 26.74
N ALA A 4 -64.66 46.30 27.25
CA ALA A 4 -63.45 46.32 26.43
C ALA A 4 -63.01 44.94 26.14
N ALA A 5 -62.82 44.63 24.84
CA ALA A 5 -62.21 43.40 24.37
C ALA A 5 -60.71 43.56 24.22
N GLU A 6 -59.94 42.79 24.98
CA GLU A 6 -58.49 42.67 24.82
C GLU A 6 -58.18 41.74 23.65
N VAL A 7 -57.39 42.26 22.68
CA VAL A 7 -56.77 41.48 21.61
C VAL A 7 -55.39 41.08 22.06
N GLY A 8 -55.26 39.79 22.46
CA GLY A 8 -53.98 39.16 22.74
C GLY A 8 -53.20 38.89 21.44
N ARG A 9 -52.07 39.53 21.29
CA ARG A 9 -51.06 39.25 20.25
C ARG A 9 -50.08 38.18 20.72
N ASP A 10 -50.30 36.96 20.36
CA ASP A 10 -49.31 35.90 20.49
C ASP A 10 -48.14 36.13 19.51
N MET A 11 -47.03 36.67 20.02
CA MET A 11 -45.78 36.66 19.32
C MET A 11 -45.01 35.35 19.64
N ARG A 12 -45.13 34.37 18.79
CA ARG A 12 -44.28 33.19 18.81
C ARG A 12 -42.91 33.58 18.23
N PRO A 13 -41.78 33.40 18.96
CA PRO A 13 -40.46 33.58 18.36
C PRO A 13 -40.18 32.45 17.40
N LEU A 14 -40.02 32.78 16.14
CA LEU A 14 -39.55 31.91 15.07
C LEU A 14 -38.09 31.60 15.37
N LEU A 15 -37.82 30.43 16.00
CA LEU A 15 -36.46 29.89 16.12
C LEU A 15 -35.98 29.51 14.75
N LEU A 16 -35.16 30.36 14.13
CA LEU A 16 -34.40 30.05 12.94
C LEU A 16 -33.29 29.04 13.35
N LEU A 17 -33.56 27.76 13.14
CA LEU A 17 -32.55 26.72 13.27
C LEU A 17 -31.60 26.86 12.08
N LEU A 18 -30.49 27.59 12.24
CA LEU A 18 -29.37 27.59 11.29
C LEU A 18 -28.72 26.20 11.34
N MET A 19 -29.13 25.33 10.41
CA MET A 19 -28.42 24.11 10.11
C MET A 19 -27.11 24.51 9.40
N VAL A 20 -26.05 24.66 10.17
CA VAL A 20 -24.68 24.71 9.63
C VAL A 20 -24.40 23.33 9.07
N ALA A 21 -24.66 23.14 7.79
CA ALA A 21 -24.10 22.02 7.06
C ALA A 21 -22.58 22.22 7.08
N ALA A 22 -21.91 21.56 8.02
CA ALA A 22 -20.47 21.41 7.97
C ALA A 22 -20.18 20.68 6.64
N LEU A 23 -19.71 21.44 5.66
CA LEU A 23 -19.06 20.88 4.48
C LEU A 23 -17.87 20.09 5.01
N ALA A 24 -18.05 18.80 5.23
CA ALA A 24 -16.95 17.89 5.47
C ALA A 24 -16.08 17.95 4.22
N VAL A 25 -15.01 18.73 4.26
CA VAL A 25 -13.95 18.64 3.26
C VAL A 25 -13.48 17.19 3.33
N PRO A 26 -13.56 16.41 2.29
CA PRO A 26 -13.07 15.05 2.32
C PRO A 26 -11.63 15.08 2.79
N ALA A 27 -11.34 14.43 3.91
CA ALA A 27 -9.98 14.30 4.40
C ALA A 27 -9.23 13.49 3.35
N SER A 28 -8.27 14.11 2.70
CA SER A 28 -7.45 13.44 1.69
C SER A 28 -6.74 12.25 2.34
N ALA A 29 -6.88 11.08 1.74
CA ALA A 29 -6.19 9.88 2.17
C ALA A 29 -4.67 10.12 2.18
N THR A 30 -4.04 9.77 3.28
CA THR A 30 -2.58 9.86 3.49
C THR A 30 -1.98 8.47 3.38
N THR A 31 -0.78 8.37 2.84
CA THR A 31 -0.05 7.10 2.85
C THR A 31 1.09 7.17 3.86
N TYR A 32 1.10 6.24 4.80
CA TYR A 32 2.18 6.05 5.75
C TYR A 32 3.14 4.98 5.24
N TYR A 33 4.39 5.34 5.00
CA TYR A 33 5.46 4.43 4.59
C TYR A 33 6.41 4.21 5.76
N VAL A 34 6.67 2.95 6.09
CA VAL A 34 7.72 2.55 7.04
C VAL A 34 8.71 1.69 6.28
N VAL A 35 9.96 2.14 6.23
CA VAL A 35 11.06 1.43 5.58
C VAL A 35 12.06 1.03 6.66
N VAL A 36 12.35 -0.25 6.78
CA VAL A 36 13.30 -0.78 7.76
C VAL A 36 14.44 -1.49 7.04
N ALA A 37 15.63 -0.93 7.13
CA ALA A 37 16.86 -1.61 6.75
C ALA A 37 17.42 -2.33 7.99
N GLY A 38 17.19 -3.63 8.07
CA GLY A 38 17.62 -4.48 9.18
C GLY A 38 19.12 -4.66 9.28
N LEU A 39 19.58 -5.44 10.24
CA LEU A 39 20.99 -5.72 10.47
C LEU A 39 21.61 -6.43 9.27
N GLY A 40 22.66 -5.85 8.68
CA GLY A 40 23.40 -6.44 7.58
C GLY A 40 24.33 -7.56 8.00
N GLY A 41 24.90 -7.48 9.21
CA GLY A 41 25.88 -8.43 9.72
C GLY A 41 27.27 -8.27 9.12
N GLU A 42 27.33 -8.06 7.80
CA GLU A 42 28.55 -7.78 7.05
C GLU A 42 28.48 -6.39 6.39
N PRO A 43 29.62 -5.69 6.18
CA PRO A 43 29.65 -4.33 5.65
C PRO A 43 28.93 -4.17 4.29
N ASP A 44 29.07 -5.15 3.41
CA ASP A 44 28.43 -5.13 2.09
C ASP A 44 26.90 -5.18 2.15
N TYR A 45 26.34 -5.96 3.06
CA TYR A 45 24.89 -6.02 3.28
C TYR A 45 24.41 -4.76 3.95
N GLU A 46 25.12 -4.27 4.96
CA GLU A 46 24.77 -3.02 5.65
C GLU A 46 24.71 -1.85 4.67
N GLN A 47 25.72 -1.74 3.79
CA GLN A 47 25.73 -0.70 2.76
C GLN A 47 24.55 -0.84 1.79
N ARG A 48 24.26 -2.07 1.31
CA ARG A 48 23.16 -2.31 0.36
C ARG A 48 21.81 -2.02 0.96
N PHE A 49 21.54 -2.48 2.19
CA PHE A 49 20.27 -2.26 2.86
C PHE A 49 20.04 -0.78 3.17
N THR A 50 21.08 -0.10 3.68
CA THR A 50 21.02 1.33 3.95
C THR A 50 20.83 2.15 2.66
N ALA A 51 21.49 1.79 1.56
CA ALA A 51 21.32 2.46 0.27
C ALA A 51 19.90 2.30 -0.26
N ALA A 52 19.35 1.06 -0.23
CA ALA A 52 17.98 0.80 -0.64
C ALA A 52 16.94 1.58 0.19
N ALA A 53 17.13 1.65 1.52
CA ALA A 53 16.26 2.43 2.39
C ALA A 53 16.33 3.94 2.09
N LYS A 54 17.51 4.48 1.82
CA LYS A 54 17.69 5.89 1.41
C LYS A 54 17.03 6.20 0.06
N ASP A 55 17.10 5.27 -0.88
CA ASP A 55 16.43 5.43 -2.18
C ASP A 55 14.91 5.44 -2.00
N LEU A 56 14.34 4.53 -1.22
CA LEU A 56 12.91 4.51 -0.90
C LEU A 56 12.46 5.78 -0.14
N ASP A 57 13.26 6.26 0.81
CA ASP A 57 13.00 7.53 1.51
C ASP A 57 12.85 8.70 0.52
N ARG A 58 13.82 8.81 -0.40
CA ARG A 58 13.81 9.84 -1.44
C ARG A 58 12.60 9.71 -2.38
N ILE A 59 12.30 8.48 -2.81
CA ILE A 59 11.19 8.18 -3.73
C ILE A 59 9.85 8.54 -3.07
N PHE A 60 9.59 8.05 -1.85
CA PHE A 60 8.32 8.28 -1.19
C PHE A 60 8.13 9.72 -0.73
N LYS A 61 9.17 10.41 -0.28
CA LYS A 61 9.09 11.85 0.02
C LYS A 61 8.81 12.71 -1.22
N ALA A 62 9.23 12.25 -2.39
CA ALA A 62 8.94 12.96 -3.64
C ALA A 62 7.47 12.85 -4.08
N THR A 63 6.65 11.97 -3.46
CA THR A 63 5.22 11.87 -3.74
C THR A 63 4.42 13.07 -3.21
N GLY A 64 4.98 13.85 -2.29
CA GLY A 64 4.41 15.10 -1.81
C GLY A 64 3.84 15.04 -0.39
N SER A 65 2.99 16.01 -0.05
CA SER A 65 2.50 16.23 1.31
C SER A 65 1.51 15.16 1.83
N ALA A 66 1.01 14.30 0.95
CA ALA A 66 0.12 13.20 1.32
C ALA A 66 0.88 11.92 1.74
N ALA A 67 2.22 11.99 1.86
CA ALA A 67 3.05 10.88 2.29
C ALA A 67 3.79 11.18 3.60
N HIS A 68 3.67 10.28 4.57
CA HIS A 68 4.50 10.27 5.78
C HIS A 68 5.49 9.12 5.71
N VAL A 69 6.78 9.43 5.74
CA VAL A 69 7.84 8.43 5.53
C VAL A 69 8.70 8.30 6.78
N TYR A 70 8.73 7.09 7.34
CA TYR A 70 9.56 6.69 8.46
C TYR A 70 10.64 5.74 7.97
N VAL A 71 11.90 6.05 8.24
CA VAL A 71 13.03 5.19 7.82
C VAL A 71 13.86 4.82 9.03
N LEU A 72 14.02 3.53 9.24
CA LEU A 72 14.85 2.94 10.28
C LEU A 72 16.03 2.22 9.62
N SER A 73 17.26 2.67 9.85
CA SER A 73 18.46 2.07 9.28
C SER A 73 19.66 2.22 10.22
N GLY A 74 20.66 1.35 10.08
CA GLY A 74 21.83 1.33 10.95
C GLY A 74 21.43 1.23 12.42
N ALA A 75 22.02 2.04 13.30
CA ALA A 75 21.73 2.02 14.74
C ALA A 75 20.24 2.30 15.12
N GLN A 76 19.46 2.86 14.20
CA GLN A 76 18.04 3.13 14.42
C GLN A 76 17.13 1.92 14.08
N ALA A 77 17.67 0.91 13.41
CA ALA A 77 16.91 -0.29 13.04
C ALA A 77 16.81 -1.25 14.23
N THR A 78 16.07 -0.86 15.27
CA THR A 78 15.82 -1.63 16.49
C THR A 78 14.33 -1.91 16.68
N ALA A 79 13.98 -2.98 17.39
CA ALA A 79 12.60 -3.32 17.72
C ALA A 79 11.88 -2.17 18.48
N ALA A 80 12.61 -1.45 19.36
CA ALA A 80 12.06 -0.32 20.09
C ALA A 80 11.70 0.87 19.19
N GLN A 81 12.59 1.24 18.25
CA GLN A 81 12.32 2.32 17.29
C GLN A 81 11.20 1.93 16.33
N PHE A 82 11.15 0.67 15.89
CA PHE A 82 10.06 0.16 15.09
C PHE A 82 8.71 0.27 15.83
N ALA A 83 8.63 -0.22 17.06
CA ALA A 83 7.42 -0.12 17.87
C ALA A 83 6.99 1.35 18.12
N GLN A 84 7.96 2.26 18.32
CA GLN A 84 7.69 3.68 18.47
C GLN A 84 7.06 4.28 17.20
N ALA A 85 7.66 4.03 16.03
CA ALA A 85 7.13 4.52 14.74
C ALA A 85 5.73 3.97 14.46
N MET A 86 5.51 2.66 14.66
CA MET A 86 4.20 2.03 14.47
C MET A 86 3.16 2.58 15.44
N GLY A 87 3.53 2.82 16.71
CA GLY A 87 2.65 3.44 17.70
C GLY A 87 2.31 4.90 17.39
N GLU A 88 3.21 5.66 16.77
CA GLU A 88 2.94 7.00 16.29
C GLU A 88 1.94 6.97 15.12
N ILE A 89 2.15 6.10 14.16
CA ILE A 89 1.23 5.91 13.02
C ILE A 89 -0.14 5.48 13.52
N ALA A 90 -0.22 4.50 14.44
CA ALA A 90 -1.47 4.00 14.98
C ALA A 90 -2.32 5.10 15.68
N ARG A 91 -1.67 6.13 16.23
CA ARG A 91 -2.38 7.28 16.83
C ARG A 91 -2.87 8.31 15.81
N ASN A 92 -2.27 8.38 14.62
CA ASN A 92 -2.50 9.44 13.65
C ASN A 92 -3.27 8.95 12.40
N ALA A 93 -3.10 7.68 12.03
CA ALA A 93 -3.74 7.10 10.85
C ALA A 93 -5.26 7.02 11.02
N LYS A 94 -5.97 7.26 9.92
CA LYS A 94 -7.41 7.25 9.81
C LYS A 94 -7.88 6.09 8.93
N PRO A 95 -9.16 5.70 9.00
CA PRO A 95 -9.70 4.60 8.21
C PRO A 95 -9.59 4.78 6.69
N GLU A 96 -9.49 6.01 6.21
CA GLU A 96 -9.30 6.34 4.79
C GLU A 96 -7.85 6.28 4.32
N ASP A 97 -6.87 6.24 5.24
CA ASP A 97 -5.44 6.25 4.91
C ASP A 97 -4.96 4.87 4.40
N ASP A 98 -3.80 4.87 3.77
CA ASP A 98 -3.08 3.67 3.36
C ASP A 98 -1.79 3.50 4.18
N PHE A 99 -1.38 2.28 4.39
CA PHE A 99 -0.17 1.95 5.14
C PHE A 99 0.70 0.96 4.35
N ALA A 100 2.00 1.24 4.25
CA ALA A 100 2.97 0.36 3.62
C ALA A 100 4.20 0.17 4.52
N LEU A 101 4.53 -1.09 4.81
CA LEU A 101 5.73 -1.51 5.52
C LEU A 101 6.66 -2.24 4.56
N ILE A 102 7.90 -1.77 4.42
CA ILE A 102 8.92 -2.40 3.60
C ILE A 102 10.09 -2.83 4.49
N LEU A 103 10.33 -4.13 4.56
CA LEU A 103 11.41 -4.75 5.30
C LEU A 103 12.52 -5.16 4.34
N ILE A 104 13.72 -4.58 4.52
CA ILE A 104 14.92 -4.85 3.73
C ILE A 104 15.99 -5.39 4.66
N GLY A 105 16.40 -6.63 4.50
CA GLY A 105 17.34 -7.21 5.44
C GLY A 105 17.48 -8.72 5.32
N HIS A 106 17.98 -9.29 6.38
CA HIS A 106 17.99 -10.71 6.59
C HIS A 106 16.80 -11.13 7.46
N GLY A 107 16.29 -12.32 7.19
CA GLY A 107 15.32 -12.99 8.02
C GLY A 107 15.78 -14.40 8.34
N SER A 108 15.26 -14.94 9.42
CA SER A 108 15.54 -16.31 9.86
C SER A 108 14.22 -17.05 10.11
N PHE A 109 14.25 -18.39 9.92
CA PHE A 109 13.14 -19.26 10.21
C PHE A 109 13.66 -20.54 10.84
N ASP A 110 13.17 -20.88 12.04
CA ASP A 110 13.61 -22.03 12.81
C ASP A 110 12.77 -23.31 12.59
N GLY A 111 11.79 -23.23 11.68
CA GLY A 111 10.82 -24.29 11.42
C GLY A 111 9.45 -24.01 12.04
N VAL A 112 9.34 -23.03 12.92
CA VAL A 112 8.12 -22.64 13.63
C VAL A 112 7.85 -21.14 13.47
N ALA A 113 8.84 -20.30 13.74
CA ALA A 113 8.70 -18.85 13.76
C ALA A 113 9.68 -18.17 12.82
N TYR A 114 9.16 -17.19 12.08
CA TYR A 114 9.97 -16.25 11.30
C TYR A 114 10.37 -15.06 12.18
N LYS A 115 11.60 -14.58 11.98
CA LYS A 115 12.13 -13.35 12.59
C LYS A 115 12.84 -12.50 11.57
N PHE A 116 12.58 -11.19 11.59
CA PHE A 116 13.31 -10.17 10.86
C PHE A 116 14.48 -9.66 11.71
N ASN A 117 15.69 -9.69 11.17
CA ASN A 117 16.92 -9.41 11.94
C ASN A 117 17.14 -7.90 12.09
N LEU A 118 17.26 -7.45 13.34
CA LEU A 118 17.46 -6.05 13.72
C LEU A 118 18.73 -5.86 14.57
N VAL A 119 19.07 -4.62 14.81
CA VAL A 119 20.08 -4.28 15.82
C VAL A 119 19.50 -4.52 17.21
N GLY A 120 20.03 -5.49 17.93
CA GLY A 120 19.50 -5.97 19.21
C GLY A 120 18.50 -7.14 19.01
N PRO A 121 17.37 -7.16 19.72
CA PRO A 121 16.38 -8.21 19.55
C PRO A 121 15.73 -8.15 18.17
N ASP A 122 15.60 -9.31 17.53
CA ASP A 122 14.87 -9.47 16.29
C ASP A 122 13.37 -9.34 16.49
N LEU A 123 12.63 -9.01 15.42
CA LEU A 123 11.16 -8.97 15.40
C LEU A 123 10.60 -10.26 14.83
N THR A 124 9.72 -10.90 15.57
CA THR A 124 8.93 -12.03 15.06
C THR A 124 7.82 -11.54 14.12
N ALA A 125 7.36 -12.41 13.21
CA ALA A 125 6.19 -12.14 12.39
C ALA A 125 4.95 -11.78 13.22
N ALA A 126 4.76 -12.40 14.39
CA ALA A 126 3.65 -12.13 15.29
C ALA A 126 3.70 -10.73 15.90
N GLU A 127 4.88 -10.24 16.28
CA GLU A 127 5.06 -8.88 16.78
C GLU A 127 4.80 -7.86 15.68
N ILE A 128 5.30 -8.11 14.45
CA ILE A 128 5.02 -7.26 13.28
C ILE A 128 3.51 -7.23 13.00
N ALA A 129 2.84 -8.39 12.95
CA ALA A 129 1.39 -8.48 12.75
C ALA A 129 0.63 -7.67 13.78
N THR A 130 0.96 -7.86 15.09
CA THR A 130 0.31 -7.14 16.19
C THR A 130 0.44 -5.63 16.05
N LEU A 131 1.62 -5.11 15.71
CA LEU A 131 1.83 -3.68 15.52
C LEU A 131 1.07 -3.14 14.30
N CYS A 132 1.03 -3.89 13.21
CA CYS A 132 0.23 -3.52 12.03
C CYS A 132 -1.27 -3.55 12.31
N ASP A 133 -1.75 -4.46 13.18
CA ASP A 133 -3.17 -4.59 13.54
C ASP A 133 -3.72 -3.37 14.29
N HIS A 134 -2.88 -2.60 14.95
CA HIS A 134 -3.26 -1.36 15.62
C HIS A 134 -3.41 -0.16 14.67
N ILE A 135 -2.97 -0.28 13.42
CA ILE A 135 -3.07 0.82 12.44
C ILE A 135 -4.42 0.75 11.75
N LEU A 136 -5.22 1.80 11.94
CA LEU A 136 -6.48 1.98 11.23
C LEU A 136 -6.16 2.56 9.84
N ALA A 137 -6.10 1.69 8.85
CA ALA A 137 -5.89 2.07 7.47
C ALA A 137 -6.83 1.29 6.56
N ARG A 138 -7.28 1.92 5.48
CA ARG A 138 -8.15 1.32 4.46
C ARG A 138 -7.51 0.08 3.84
N ARG A 139 -6.23 0.22 3.51
CA ARG A 139 -5.41 -0.83 2.91
C ARG A 139 -4.06 -0.86 3.60
N GLN A 140 -3.56 -2.07 3.80
CA GLN A 140 -2.23 -2.28 4.32
C GLN A 140 -1.41 -3.11 3.33
N LEU A 141 -0.15 -2.73 3.14
CA LEU A 141 0.82 -3.48 2.34
C LEU A 141 2.03 -3.79 3.21
N ILE A 142 2.43 -5.06 3.26
CA ILE A 142 3.70 -5.48 3.85
C ILE A 142 4.56 -6.10 2.75
N VAL A 143 5.76 -5.59 2.55
CA VAL A 143 6.75 -6.09 1.60
C VAL A 143 7.96 -6.57 2.38
N ASP A 144 8.09 -7.85 2.57
CA ASP A 144 9.23 -8.46 3.24
C ASP A 144 10.20 -9.01 2.17
N THR A 145 11.28 -8.28 1.98
CA THR A 145 12.29 -8.61 0.96
C THR A 145 13.43 -9.47 1.51
N SER A 146 13.32 -9.93 2.76
CA SER A 146 14.39 -10.67 3.42
C SER A 146 14.43 -12.16 3.04
N SER A 147 15.51 -12.82 3.43
CA SER A 147 15.60 -14.29 3.40
C SER A 147 14.53 -14.91 4.32
N ALA A 148 14.06 -16.09 3.97
CA ALA A 148 13.04 -16.85 4.71
C ALA A 148 11.68 -16.13 4.91
N SER A 149 11.45 -14.99 4.24
CA SER A 149 10.24 -14.16 4.39
C SER A 149 8.93 -14.90 4.14
N GLY A 150 8.92 -15.92 3.28
CA GLY A 150 7.75 -16.79 3.10
C GLY A 150 7.29 -17.50 4.37
N GLY A 151 8.16 -17.62 5.38
CA GLY A 151 7.79 -18.15 6.70
C GLY A 151 6.92 -17.21 7.54
N ALA A 152 6.80 -15.93 7.14
CA ALA A 152 5.96 -14.94 7.81
C ALA A 152 4.54 -14.89 7.26
N MET A 153 4.30 -15.40 6.05
CA MET A 153 3.06 -15.16 5.28
C MET A 153 1.79 -15.43 6.07
N GLN A 154 1.63 -16.64 6.60
CA GLN A 154 0.41 -17.03 7.33
C GLN A 154 0.15 -16.20 8.59
N VAL A 155 1.21 -15.67 9.21
CA VAL A 155 1.09 -14.86 10.43
C VAL A 155 0.72 -13.42 10.09
N LEU A 156 1.20 -12.92 8.95
CA LEU A 156 0.98 -11.53 8.52
C LEU A 156 -0.34 -11.34 7.78
N GLU A 157 -0.88 -12.39 7.14
CA GLU A 157 -2.08 -12.28 6.30
C GLU A 157 -3.34 -11.94 7.10
N ARG A 158 -4.17 -11.07 6.53
CA ARG A 158 -5.52 -10.76 7.00
C ARG A 158 -6.30 -10.01 5.90
N PRO A 159 -7.63 -10.00 5.92
CA PRO A 159 -8.42 -9.19 5.00
C PRO A 159 -8.04 -7.70 5.07
N GLY A 160 -7.90 -7.06 3.90
CA GLY A 160 -7.48 -5.66 3.79
C GLY A 160 -5.96 -5.43 3.91
N ARG A 161 -5.18 -6.51 4.03
CA ARG A 161 -3.71 -6.47 4.03
C ARG A 161 -3.15 -7.34 2.92
N ALA A 162 -2.37 -6.74 2.03
CA ALA A 162 -1.55 -7.46 1.07
C ALA A 162 -0.17 -7.73 1.68
N VAL A 163 0.33 -8.94 1.50
CA VAL A 163 1.67 -9.34 1.95
C VAL A 163 2.45 -9.86 0.76
N ILE A 164 3.63 -9.29 0.54
CA ILE A 164 4.62 -9.74 -0.45
C ILE A 164 5.81 -10.29 0.31
N ALA A 165 6.29 -11.47 -0.07
CA ALA A 165 7.51 -12.08 0.44
C ALA A 165 8.48 -12.38 -0.73
N ALA A 166 9.77 -12.08 -0.55
CA ALA A 166 10.81 -12.39 -1.55
C ALA A 166 11.05 -13.89 -1.71
N THR A 167 10.65 -14.69 -0.72
CA THR A 167 10.81 -16.15 -0.72
C THR A 167 9.46 -16.84 -0.61
N LYS A 168 9.31 -18.01 -1.19
CA LYS A 168 8.05 -18.79 -1.15
C LYS A 168 7.81 -19.47 0.20
N SER A 169 8.87 -19.62 1.00
CA SER A 169 8.78 -20.32 2.30
C SER A 169 9.93 -19.93 3.21
N GLY A 170 9.81 -20.23 4.51
CA GLY A 170 10.88 -20.06 5.50
C GLY A 170 12.13 -20.94 5.26
N THR A 171 12.08 -21.88 4.32
CA THR A 171 13.23 -22.72 3.99
C THR A 171 14.17 -22.10 2.95
N GLU A 172 13.76 -21.03 2.24
CA GLU A 172 14.63 -20.28 1.32
C GLU A 172 15.43 -19.24 2.13
N LYS A 173 16.57 -19.69 2.68
CA LYS A 173 17.37 -18.94 3.67
C LYS A 173 18.53 -18.13 3.08
N ASN A 174 18.73 -18.17 1.77
CA ASN A 174 19.80 -17.41 1.13
C ASN A 174 19.45 -15.92 1.09
N ALA A 175 20.48 -15.05 1.10
CA ALA A 175 20.31 -13.62 0.88
C ALA A 175 19.62 -13.37 -0.47
N THR A 176 18.64 -12.49 -0.46
CA THR A 176 17.80 -12.18 -1.62
C THR A 176 18.39 -11.04 -2.45
N VAL A 177 18.01 -11.00 -3.73
CA VAL A 177 18.27 -9.83 -4.61
C VAL A 177 16.96 -9.08 -4.94
N PHE A 178 15.82 -9.60 -4.53
CA PHE A 178 14.50 -9.03 -4.78
C PHE A 178 14.39 -7.57 -4.34
N ALA A 179 14.95 -7.22 -3.16
CA ALA A 179 14.95 -5.84 -2.64
C ALA A 179 15.51 -4.82 -3.64
N ARG A 180 16.60 -5.16 -4.32
CA ARG A 180 17.21 -4.31 -5.35
C ARG A 180 16.24 -4.00 -6.47
N TYR A 181 15.54 -5.02 -6.97
CA TYR A 181 14.64 -4.88 -8.10
C TYR A 181 13.28 -4.28 -7.70
N TRP A 182 12.89 -4.41 -6.43
CA TRP A 182 11.77 -3.68 -5.87
C TRP A 182 12.02 -2.15 -5.90
N VAL A 183 13.21 -1.71 -5.47
CA VAL A 183 13.60 -0.30 -5.54
C VAL A 183 13.73 0.17 -6.99
N GLU A 184 14.32 -0.66 -7.87
CA GLU A 184 14.45 -0.35 -9.30
C GLU A 184 13.07 -0.15 -9.96
N ALA A 185 12.06 -0.98 -9.60
CA ALA A 185 10.71 -0.84 -10.11
C ALA A 185 10.11 0.54 -9.83
N LEU A 186 10.36 1.11 -8.65
CA LEU A 186 9.86 2.42 -8.27
C LEU A 186 10.67 3.59 -8.89
N GLN A 187 11.77 3.31 -9.57
CA GLN A 187 12.61 4.29 -10.27
C GLN A 187 12.45 4.22 -11.79
N ASP A 188 11.95 3.10 -12.31
CA ASP A 188 11.81 2.86 -13.74
C ASP A 188 10.37 3.09 -14.21
N PRO A 189 10.11 4.15 -15.03
CA PRO A 189 8.77 4.38 -15.56
C PRO A 189 8.21 3.21 -16.39
N ALA A 190 9.07 2.28 -16.86
CA ALA A 190 8.62 1.09 -17.55
C ALA A 190 7.90 0.09 -16.64
N ALA A 191 7.96 0.28 -15.32
CA ALA A 191 7.18 -0.50 -14.37
C ALA A 191 5.69 -0.18 -14.44
N ASP A 192 5.30 1.05 -14.80
CA ASP A 192 3.92 1.43 -15.13
C ASP A 192 3.51 0.76 -16.44
N THR A 193 2.97 -0.46 -16.35
CA THR A 193 2.66 -1.31 -17.50
C THR A 193 1.31 -1.02 -18.13
N ASP A 194 0.36 -0.54 -17.34
CA ASP A 194 -1.00 -0.18 -17.77
C ASP A 194 -1.15 1.29 -18.20
N LYS A 195 -0.08 2.08 -18.00
CA LYS A 195 -0.02 3.51 -18.33
C LYS A 195 -1.03 4.36 -17.55
N SER A 196 -1.24 4.00 -16.28
CA SER A 196 -2.12 4.73 -15.37
C SER A 196 -1.49 6.00 -14.77
N ASP A 197 -0.23 6.30 -15.09
CA ASP A 197 0.59 7.32 -14.42
C ASP A 197 0.81 7.02 -12.91
N SER A 198 0.83 5.73 -12.57
CA SER A 198 1.19 5.27 -11.23
C SER A 198 1.95 3.95 -11.29
N ILE A 199 2.67 3.62 -10.24
CA ILE A 199 3.25 2.28 -10.06
C ILE A 199 2.51 1.63 -8.90
N SER A 200 1.71 0.65 -9.21
CA SER A 200 1.00 -0.17 -8.22
C SER A 200 1.94 -1.19 -7.55
N ALA A 201 1.53 -1.70 -6.39
CA ALA A 201 2.27 -2.75 -5.72
C ALA A 201 2.36 -4.05 -6.56
N LEU A 202 1.33 -4.34 -7.38
CA LEU A 202 1.35 -5.49 -8.29
C LEU A 202 2.37 -5.31 -9.41
N GLU A 203 2.44 -4.13 -10.00
CA GLU A 203 3.42 -3.83 -11.05
C GLU A 203 4.85 -3.87 -10.53
N ALA A 204 5.10 -3.28 -9.34
CA ALA A 204 6.40 -3.37 -8.68
C ALA A 204 6.77 -4.83 -8.37
N PHE A 205 5.83 -5.66 -7.91
CA PHE A 205 6.03 -7.09 -7.69
C PHE A 205 6.39 -7.83 -8.98
N ASN A 206 5.62 -7.61 -10.04
CA ASN A 206 5.85 -8.26 -11.34
C ASN A 206 7.19 -7.88 -11.94
N TYR A 207 7.55 -6.59 -11.88
CA TYR A 207 8.84 -6.08 -12.33
C TYR A 207 9.99 -6.72 -11.55
N ALA A 208 9.93 -6.66 -10.20
CA ALA A 208 10.96 -7.21 -9.34
C ALA A 208 11.12 -8.72 -9.52
N THR A 209 10.03 -9.46 -9.61
CA THR A 209 10.05 -10.92 -9.83
C THR A 209 10.70 -11.28 -11.16
N LYS A 210 10.33 -10.58 -12.24
CA LYS A 210 10.91 -10.79 -13.59
C LYS A 210 12.41 -10.50 -13.59
N LYS A 211 12.84 -9.39 -13.00
CA LYS A 211 14.26 -8.99 -12.92
C LYS A 211 15.07 -9.94 -12.03
N THR A 212 14.50 -10.40 -10.93
CA THR A 212 15.12 -11.44 -10.07
C THR A 212 15.37 -12.73 -10.85
N ALA A 213 14.38 -13.21 -11.59
CA ALA A 213 14.56 -14.40 -12.44
C ALA A 213 15.67 -14.19 -13.49
N ALA A 214 15.64 -13.07 -14.21
CA ALA A 214 16.65 -12.72 -15.20
C ALA A 214 18.07 -12.60 -14.60
N PHE A 215 18.20 -12.13 -13.36
CA PHE A 215 19.47 -12.11 -12.65
C PHE A 215 20.05 -13.52 -12.48
N TYR A 216 19.27 -14.48 -11.97
CA TYR A 216 19.75 -15.86 -11.80
C TYR A 216 20.10 -16.54 -13.13
N GLU A 217 19.29 -16.32 -14.17
CA GLU A 217 19.57 -16.81 -15.52
C GLU A 217 20.89 -16.25 -16.07
N SER A 218 21.12 -14.94 -15.95
CA SER A 218 22.35 -14.28 -16.41
C SER A 218 23.60 -14.80 -15.71
N GLN A 219 23.46 -15.17 -14.44
CA GLN A 219 24.53 -15.75 -13.63
C GLN A 219 24.66 -17.27 -13.84
N LYS A 220 23.82 -17.89 -14.67
CA LYS A 220 23.73 -19.36 -14.86
C LYS A 220 23.61 -20.12 -13.53
N ARG A 221 22.83 -19.58 -12.62
CA ARG A 221 22.59 -20.13 -11.26
C ARG A 221 21.13 -20.53 -11.12
N LEU A 222 20.88 -21.55 -10.32
CA LEU A 222 19.52 -21.85 -9.88
C LEU A 222 19.02 -20.75 -8.94
N ALA A 223 17.76 -20.33 -9.13
CA ALA A 223 17.14 -19.37 -8.24
C ALA A 223 17.01 -19.95 -6.83
N THR A 224 17.40 -19.16 -5.83
CA THR A 224 17.32 -19.51 -4.41
C THR A 224 16.27 -18.70 -3.66
N GLU A 225 15.54 -17.87 -4.38
CA GLU A 225 14.39 -17.08 -3.90
C GLU A 225 13.28 -17.11 -4.95
N HIS A 226 12.03 -17.19 -4.47
CA HIS A 226 10.85 -17.24 -5.33
C HIS A 226 9.78 -16.37 -4.67
N ALA A 227 9.67 -15.13 -5.12
CA ALA A 227 8.72 -14.19 -4.56
C ALA A 227 7.27 -14.65 -4.74
N VAL A 228 6.48 -14.42 -3.71
CA VAL A 228 5.05 -14.73 -3.64
C VAL A 228 4.30 -13.58 -2.97
N PHE A 229 2.98 -13.55 -3.15
CA PHE A 229 2.12 -12.64 -2.41
C PHE A 229 0.79 -13.29 -2.02
N ASN A 230 0.13 -12.70 -1.02
CA ASN A 230 -1.27 -12.93 -0.67
C ASN A 230 -1.92 -11.58 -0.39
N ASP A 231 -3.03 -11.26 -1.05
CA ASP A 231 -3.76 -10.01 -0.88
C ASP A 231 -5.26 -10.20 -0.60
N THR A 232 -5.65 -11.44 -0.31
CA THR A 232 -7.02 -11.79 0.11
C THR A 232 -7.15 -11.97 1.62
N GLY A 233 -6.02 -12.17 2.32
CA GLY A 233 -5.97 -12.44 3.75
C GLY A 233 -6.30 -13.88 4.12
N HIS A 234 -6.31 -14.79 3.14
CA HIS A 234 -6.51 -16.22 3.34
C HIS A 234 -5.98 -17.01 2.13
N GLY A 235 -5.79 -18.31 2.32
CA GLY A 235 -5.36 -19.23 1.27
C GLY A 235 -3.85 -19.22 1.04
N GLU A 236 -3.42 -20.00 0.06
CA GLU A 236 -1.99 -20.13 -0.26
C GLU A 236 -1.47 -18.91 -1.03
N PRO A 237 -0.25 -18.44 -0.71
CA PRO A 237 0.40 -17.38 -1.46
C PRO A 237 0.63 -17.77 -2.92
N VAL A 238 0.51 -16.80 -3.83
CA VAL A 238 0.63 -17.01 -5.27
C VAL A 238 1.82 -16.25 -5.86
N ARG A 239 2.24 -16.64 -7.06
CA ARG A 239 3.32 -16.00 -7.81
C ARG A 239 2.82 -15.09 -8.93
N GLN A 240 1.55 -15.17 -9.24
CA GLN A 240 0.89 -14.42 -10.31
C GLN A 240 -0.52 -14.07 -9.88
N SER A 241 -1.01 -12.92 -10.35
CA SER A 241 -2.39 -12.51 -10.13
C SER A 241 -3.37 -13.45 -10.84
N GLY A 242 -4.54 -13.63 -10.23
CA GLY A 242 -5.61 -14.49 -10.75
C GLY A 242 -6.42 -15.12 -9.62
N ASN A 243 -7.61 -15.64 -9.92
CA ASN A 243 -8.48 -16.30 -8.94
C ASN A 243 -8.75 -15.47 -7.67
N GLY A 244 -8.93 -14.15 -7.83
CA GLY A 244 -9.17 -13.22 -6.73
C GLY A 244 -7.92 -12.64 -6.08
N GLN A 245 -6.74 -13.17 -6.35
CA GLN A 245 -5.46 -12.64 -5.91
C GLN A 245 -4.93 -11.57 -6.87
N GLY A 246 -4.34 -10.51 -6.34
CA GLY A 246 -3.73 -9.41 -7.08
C GLY A 246 -4.58 -8.14 -7.13
N THR A 247 -5.85 -8.18 -6.72
CA THR A 247 -6.75 -7.03 -6.80
C THR A 247 -6.35 -5.92 -5.83
N LEU A 248 -6.04 -6.25 -4.58
CA LEU A 248 -5.59 -5.26 -3.60
C LEU A 248 -4.23 -4.68 -3.99
N LEU A 249 -3.31 -5.52 -4.46
CA LEU A 249 -2.00 -5.06 -4.93
C LEU A 249 -2.10 -4.16 -6.16
N ALA A 250 -2.98 -4.44 -7.11
CA ALA A 250 -3.21 -3.61 -8.28
C ALA A 250 -3.78 -2.23 -7.91
N SER A 251 -4.69 -2.19 -6.91
CA SER A 251 -5.28 -0.94 -6.44
C SER A 251 -4.37 -0.13 -5.50
N PHE A 252 -3.28 -0.69 -4.99
CA PHE A 252 -2.37 -0.02 -4.08
C PHE A 252 -1.31 0.77 -4.86
N ALA A 253 -1.58 2.04 -5.17
CA ALA A 253 -0.62 2.93 -5.82
C ALA A 253 0.53 3.27 -4.87
N LEU A 254 1.72 2.71 -5.12
CA LEU A 254 2.95 3.01 -4.37
C LEU A 254 3.55 4.35 -4.75
N LEU A 255 3.47 4.69 -6.03
CA LEU A 255 4.07 5.90 -6.56
C LEU A 255 3.20 6.46 -7.67
N ARG A 256 2.96 7.77 -7.64
CA ARG A 256 2.31 8.49 -8.74
C ARG A 256 3.36 9.16 -9.61
N LEU A 257 3.15 9.11 -10.91
CA LEU A 257 4.05 9.64 -11.93
C LEU A 257 3.42 10.85 -12.62
N GLY A 258 4.20 11.61 -13.37
CA GLY A 258 3.70 12.62 -14.29
C GLY A 258 2.63 13.55 -13.74
N THR A 259 1.51 13.65 -14.46
CA THR A 259 0.36 14.47 -14.12
C THR A 259 -0.37 14.01 -12.88
N SER A 260 -0.45 12.70 -12.63
CA SER A 260 -1.06 12.12 -11.44
C SER A 260 -0.34 12.57 -10.16
N ARG A 261 1.00 12.69 -10.17
CA ARG A 261 1.77 13.22 -9.05
C ARG A 261 1.49 14.70 -8.81
N GLN A 262 1.36 15.50 -9.87
CA GLN A 262 1.02 16.92 -9.74
C GLN A 262 -0.38 17.09 -9.15
N ALA A 263 -1.35 16.33 -9.66
CA ALA A 263 -2.72 16.34 -9.17
C ALA A 263 -2.84 15.88 -7.71
N ALA A 264 -2.03 14.92 -7.27
CA ALA A 264 -1.99 14.48 -5.86
C ALA A 264 -1.54 15.59 -4.89
N ASN A 265 -0.75 16.55 -5.37
CA ASN A 265 -0.31 17.71 -4.59
C ASN A 265 -1.29 18.89 -4.66
N ASP A 266 -2.31 18.84 -5.53
CA ASP A 266 -3.36 19.84 -5.65
C ASP A 266 -4.61 19.40 -4.87
N PRO A 267 -4.99 20.11 -3.79
CA PRO A 267 -6.18 19.76 -3.01
C PRO A 267 -7.47 19.69 -3.83
N ALA A 268 -7.60 20.49 -4.89
CA ALA A 268 -8.78 20.50 -5.74
C ALA A 268 -8.86 19.26 -6.64
N LYS A 269 -7.74 18.68 -7.03
CA LYS A 269 -7.65 17.51 -7.93
C LYS A 269 -7.61 16.17 -7.21
N ARG A 270 -7.37 16.15 -5.89
CA ARG A 270 -7.25 14.90 -5.12
C ARG A 270 -8.50 14.04 -5.19
N ALA A 271 -9.68 14.65 -5.04
CA ALA A 271 -10.95 13.91 -5.15
C ALA A 271 -11.14 13.26 -6.53
N LEU A 272 -10.65 13.90 -7.58
CA LEU A 272 -10.66 13.34 -8.93
C LEU A 272 -9.70 12.14 -9.04
N LEU A 273 -8.52 12.21 -8.41
CA LEU A 273 -7.60 11.07 -8.36
C LEU A 273 -8.16 9.88 -7.60
N GLU A 274 -8.78 10.13 -6.45
CA GLU A 274 -9.45 9.07 -5.69
C GLU A 274 -10.54 8.41 -6.52
N LYS A 275 -11.33 9.21 -7.25
CA LYS A 275 -12.36 8.70 -8.16
C LYS A 275 -11.77 7.91 -9.33
N LYS A 276 -10.63 8.36 -9.86
CA LYS A 276 -9.88 7.61 -10.89
C LYS A 276 -9.48 6.24 -10.36
N ASP A 277 -8.82 6.19 -9.19
CA ASP A 277 -8.38 4.94 -8.56
C ASP A 277 -9.55 3.97 -8.32
N GLU A 278 -10.70 4.48 -7.84
CA GLU A 278 -11.91 3.66 -7.64
C GLU A 278 -12.42 3.06 -8.95
N LEU A 279 -12.41 3.84 -10.04
CA LEU A 279 -12.85 3.39 -11.35
C LEU A 279 -11.89 2.36 -11.94
N GLU A 280 -10.58 2.56 -11.81
CA GLU A 280 -9.56 1.60 -12.23
C GLU A 280 -9.71 0.28 -11.47
N GLN A 281 -9.89 0.32 -10.15
CA GLN A 281 -10.16 -0.85 -9.33
C GLN A 281 -11.46 -1.56 -9.75
N LYS A 282 -12.52 -0.82 -10.06
CA LYS A 282 -13.79 -1.38 -10.55
C LYS A 282 -13.58 -2.09 -11.89
N ILE A 283 -12.84 -1.47 -12.81
CA ILE A 283 -12.52 -2.05 -14.12
C ILE A 283 -11.74 -3.36 -13.95
N ASP A 284 -10.75 -3.39 -13.09
CA ASP A 284 -9.96 -4.59 -12.85
C ASP A 284 -10.79 -5.69 -12.19
N THR A 285 -11.62 -5.35 -11.21
CA THR A 285 -12.57 -6.30 -10.62
C THR A 285 -13.49 -6.90 -11.68
N LEU A 286 -14.04 -6.09 -12.58
CA LEU A 286 -14.88 -6.57 -13.69
C LEU A 286 -14.10 -7.50 -14.63
N LYS A 287 -12.83 -7.20 -14.96
CA LYS A 287 -11.98 -8.07 -15.78
C LYS A 287 -11.80 -9.45 -15.15
N TYR A 288 -11.58 -9.52 -13.83
CA TYR A 288 -11.48 -10.79 -13.10
C TYR A 288 -12.79 -11.56 -13.05
N GLN A 289 -13.93 -10.86 -12.94
CA GLN A 289 -15.24 -11.48 -12.85
C GLN A 289 -15.81 -11.86 -14.22
N LYS A 290 -15.18 -11.49 -15.32
CA LYS A 290 -15.69 -11.65 -16.69
C LYS A 290 -16.25 -13.05 -16.99
N ALA A 291 -15.54 -14.09 -16.55
CA ALA A 291 -15.95 -15.48 -16.81
C ALA A 291 -17.19 -15.93 -16.00
N ALA A 292 -17.50 -15.24 -14.91
CA ALA A 292 -18.62 -15.53 -14.02
C ALA A 292 -19.84 -14.61 -14.22
N MET A 293 -19.71 -13.59 -15.09
CA MET A 293 -20.76 -12.60 -15.35
C MET A 293 -21.51 -12.90 -16.65
N ASP A 294 -22.74 -12.41 -16.72
CA ASP A 294 -23.46 -12.34 -17.99
C ASP A 294 -22.71 -11.41 -18.96
N PRO A 295 -22.51 -11.81 -20.24
CA PRO A 295 -21.74 -11.03 -21.21
C PRO A 295 -22.26 -9.61 -21.46
N ASP A 296 -23.58 -9.42 -21.46
CA ASP A 296 -24.19 -8.10 -21.70
C ASP A 296 -24.05 -7.20 -20.47
N ASP A 297 -24.23 -7.76 -19.28
CA ASP A 297 -24.01 -7.06 -18.01
C ASP A 297 -22.54 -6.67 -17.84
N TYR A 298 -21.60 -7.57 -18.15
CA TYR A 298 -20.17 -7.27 -18.16
C TYR A 298 -19.83 -6.11 -19.09
N LYS A 299 -20.31 -6.19 -20.36
CA LYS A 299 -20.04 -5.15 -21.35
C LYS A 299 -20.62 -3.81 -20.93
N LYS A 300 -21.83 -3.78 -20.38
CA LYS A 300 -22.50 -2.58 -19.89
C LYS A 300 -21.70 -1.94 -18.77
N GLN A 301 -21.41 -2.70 -17.72
CA GLN A 301 -20.70 -2.17 -16.54
C GLN A 301 -19.27 -1.70 -16.88
N LEU A 302 -18.57 -2.45 -17.74
CA LEU A 302 -17.24 -2.07 -18.20
C LEU A 302 -17.28 -0.77 -19.02
N THR A 303 -18.26 -0.63 -19.94
CA THR A 303 -18.41 0.58 -20.77
C THR A 303 -18.73 1.80 -19.89
N GLU A 304 -19.63 1.66 -18.92
CA GLU A 304 -19.97 2.73 -17.98
C GLU A 304 -18.75 3.18 -17.17
N ALA A 305 -17.96 2.24 -16.65
CA ALA A 305 -16.75 2.55 -15.89
C ALA A 305 -15.67 3.22 -16.74
N LEU A 306 -15.46 2.76 -17.97
CA LEU A 306 -14.49 3.36 -18.90
C LEU A 306 -14.89 4.78 -19.34
N VAL A 307 -16.16 5.03 -19.59
CA VAL A 307 -16.65 6.38 -19.95
C VAL A 307 -16.50 7.34 -18.78
N GLU A 308 -16.79 6.88 -17.56
CA GLU A 308 -16.62 7.71 -16.37
C GLU A 308 -15.13 8.00 -16.10
N LEU A 309 -14.26 6.99 -16.26
CA LEU A 309 -12.81 7.15 -16.15
C LEU A 309 -12.26 8.18 -17.15
N ALA A 310 -12.69 8.12 -18.40
CA ALA A 310 -12.29 9.10 -19.43
C ALA A 310 -12.69 10.53 -19.06
N LYS A 311 -13.87 10.75 -18.48
CA LYS A 311 -14.31 12.07 -18.01
C LYS A 311 -13.46 12.57 -16.85
N VAL A 312 -13.17 11.70 -15.87
CA VAL A 312 -12.30 12.05 -14.74
C VAL A 312 -10.90 12.43 -15.22
N GLN A 313 -10.36 11.66 -16.18
CA GLN A 313 -9.04 11.97 -16.77
C GLN A 313 -9.04 13.32 -17.48
N GLU A 314 -10.07 13.62 -18.28
CA GLU A 314 -10.20 14.94 -18.95
C GLU A 314 -10.22 16.11 -17.95
N GLU A 315 -10.83 15.92 -16.76
CA GLU A 315 -10.85 16.95 -15.72
C GLU A 315 -9.49 17.07 -15.00
N LEU A 316 -8.78 15.98 -14.82
CA LEU A 316 -7.42 15.98 -14.26
C LEU A 316 -6.41 16.69 -15.17
N ASP A 317 -6.59 16.59 -16.49
CA ASP A 317 -5.71 17.17 -17.51
C ASP A 317 -5.93 18.68 -17.72
N LYS A 318 -7.01 19.25 -17.17
CA LYS A 318 -7.29 20.71 -17.17
C LYS A 318 -6.48 21.43 -16.09
#